data_d4beb74e6bbc6ac1dfaaab548343733f
#
_entry.id   d4beb74e6bbc6ac1dfaaab548343733f
#
_cell.length_a   1.000
_cell.length_b   1.000
_cell.length_c   1.000
_cell.angle_alpha   90.00
_cell.angle_beta   90.00
_cell.angle_gamma   90.00
#
_symmetry.space_group_name_H-M   'P 1'
#
loop_
_entity.id
_entity.type
_entity.pdbx_description
1 polymer ?
#
loop_
_entity_poly.entity_id
_entity_poly.type
_entity_poly.pdbx_seq_one_letter_code
_entity_poly.pdbx_strand_id
1 'polypeptide(L)'
;ILGLNCATGPEQMKEHIKYLSENSPFAISCIPNAGLPENIGGVAHYRLKPIELKMQLMNFIYDFNVQLIGGCCGTTPDHIKYLSSIIDEIIDSERTNKNGKNNSSGYVPSASSIYNSVPYKQDNSILIVGERLNASGSKKVRELLNNDDWDGLVSIAKQQQKENAHVLDVNVDYVG
;
A
#
# COMPACT_ATOMS: atom_id res chain seq x y z
N ILE A 1 5.43 -7.15 3.67
CA ILE A 1 5.34 -5.79 4.26
C ILE A 1 4.10 -5.74 5.11
N LEU A 2 4.21 -5.18 6.30
CA LEU A 2 3.10 -4.91 7.20
C LEU A 2 3.06 -3.40 7.49
N GLY A 3 1.89 -2.79 7.56
CA GLY A 3 1.86 -1.37 7.84
C GLY A 3 0.49 -0.77 8.02
N LEU A 4 0.47 0.54 8.16
CA LEU A 4 -0.73 1.34 8.37
C LEU A 4 -0.87 2.38 7.27
N ASN A 5 -2.11 2.59 6.85
CA ASN A 5 -2.43 3.68 5.93
C ASN A 5 -3.73 4.37 6.32
N CYS A 6 -3.91 5.60 5.85
CA CYS A 6 -5.14 6.38 6.00
C CYS A 6 -5.54 6.66 7.47
N ALA A 7 -6.82 6.89 7.73
CA ALA A 7 -7.47 7.19 9.01
C ALA A 7 -6.97 8.47 9.71
N THR A 8 -5.68 8.58 9.97
CA THR A 8 -5.06 9.66 10.73
C THR A 8 -3.81 10.22 10.07
N GLY A 9 -3.27 11.30 10.64
CA GLY A 9 -1.94 11.79 10.28
C GLY A 9 -0.80 11.01 10.93
N PRO A 10 0.45 11.30 10.55
CA PRO A 10 1.62 10.56 11.04
C PRO A 10 1.80 10.69 12.56
N GLU A 11 1.47 11.82 13.16
CA GLU A 11 1.58 12.03 14.60
C GLU A 11 0.77 10.98 15.39
N GLN A 12 -0.47 10.74 14.98
CA GLN A 12 -1.36 9.77 15.63
C GLN A 12 -0.95 8.32 15.33
N MET A 13 -0.23 8.08 14.23
CA MET A 13 0.27 6.75 13.88
C MET A 13 1.55 6.37 14.63
N LYS A 14 2.23 7.34 15.25
CA LYS A 14 3.57 7.16 15.80
C LYS A 14 3.70 5.95 16.72
N GLU A 15 2.84 5.84 17.73
CA GLU A 15 2.92 4.74 18.71
C GLU A 15 2.58 3.37 18.06
N HIS A 16 1.68 3.35 17.11
CA HIS A 16 1.33 2.13 16.39
C HIS A 16 2.46 1.66 15.46
N ILE A 17 3.10 2.59 14.75
CA ILE A 17 4.26 2.30 13.91
C ILE A 17 5.45 1.84 14.75
N LYS A 18 5.67 2.48 15.90
CA LYS A 18 6.68 2.05 16.87
C LYS A 18 6.43 0.61 17.31
N TYR A 19 5.22 0.30 17.73
CA TYR A 19 4.86 -1.07 18.12
C TYR A 19 5.11 -2.09 17.01
N LEU A 20 4.73 -1.75 15.76
CA LEU A 20 4.99 -2.62 14.62
C LEU A 20 6.49 -2.82 14.38
N SER A 21 7.29 -1.76 14.49
CA SER A 21 8.74 -1.84 14.29
C SER A 21 9.44 -2.73 15.33
N GLU A 22 8.94 -2.74 16.55
CA GLU A 22 9.51 -3.54 17.65
C GLU A 22 9.08 -5.01 17.63
N ASN A 23 7.92 -5.31 17.03
CA ASN A 23 7.29 -6.63 17.13
C ASN A 23 7.11 -7.37 15.79
N SER A 24 7.21 -6.69 14.65
CA SER A 24 7.01 -7.31 13.34
C SER A 24 8.30 -7.88 12.77
N PRO A 25 8.29 -9.13 12.27
CA PRO A 25 9.40 -9.69 11.51
C PRO A 25 9.44 -9.20 10.05
N PHE A 26 8.46 -8.39 9.64
CA PHE A 26 8.31 -7.92 8.27
C PHE A 26 8.71 -6.45 8.13
N ALA A 27 9.06 -6.05 6.92
CA ALA A 27 9.27 -4.65 6.56
C ALA A 27 8.01 -3.82 6.88
N ILE A 28 8.21 -2.62 7.41
CA ILE A 28 7.12 -1.75 7.87
C ILE A 28 6.80 -0.68 6.83
N SER A 29 5.50 -0.46 6.59
CA SER A 29 5.02 0.67 5.78
C SER A 29 4.18 1.65 6.59
N CYS A 30 4.31 2.95 6.26
CA CYS A 30 3.50 4.02 6.84
C CYS A 30 3.03 4.98 5.75
N ILE A 31 1.71 5.02 5.51
CA ILE A 31 1.08 5.81 4.45
C ILE A 31 -0.07 6.66 5.06
N PRO A 32 0.26 7.68 5.86
CA PRO A 32 -0.72 8.49 6.58
C PRO A 32 -1.46 9.48 5.67
N ASN A 33 -2.54 10.06 6.20
CA ASN A 33 -3.15 11.25 5.63
C ASN A 33 -2.24 12.47 5.85
N ALA A 34 -2.49 13.54 5.11
CA ALA A 34 -1.84 14.85 5.34
C ALA A 34 -2.38 15.54 6.61
N GLY A 35 -2.25 14.85 7.75
CA GLY A 35 -2.79 15.23 9.05
C GLY A 35 -4.19 14.68 9.31
N LEU A 36 -4.78 15.09 10.44
CA LEU A 36 -6.17 14.79 10.75
C LEU A 36 -7.10 15.60 9.86
N PRO A 37 -8.19 15.00 9.36
CA PRO A 37 -9.19 15.75 8.61
C PRO A 37 -9.98 16.70 9.52
N GLU A 38 -10.11 17.94 9.11
CA GLU A 38 -11.03 18.90 9.69
C GLU A 38 -12.28 18.99 8.82
N ASN A 39 -13.46 18.86 9.41
CA ASN A 39 -14.72 19.04 8.66
C ASN A 39 -15.06 20.54 8.59
N ILE A 40 -14.97 21.11 7.41
CA ILE A 40 -15.36 22.50 7.14
C ILE A 40 -16.48 22.49 6.10
N GLY A 41 -17.69 22.83 6.53
CA GLY A 41 -18.84 22.86 5.64
C GLY A 41 -19.21 21.50 5.00
N GLY A 42 -18.95 20.39 5.67
CA GLY A 42 -19.21 19.04 5.17
C GLY A 42 -18.09 18.44 4.31
N VAL A 43 -16.97 19.16 4.14
CA VAL A 43 -15.83 18.72 3.35
C VAL A 43 -14.62 18.50 4.27
N ALA A 44 -13.90 17.41 4.06
CA ALA A 44 -12.67 17.12 4.80
C ALA A 44 -11.51 17.98 4.29
N HIS A 45 -10.88 18.72 5.18
CA HIS A 45 -9.70 19.54 4.90
C HIS A 45 -8.49 19.00 5.66
N TYR A 46 -7.35 18.94 4.99
CA TYR A 46 -6.09 18.42 5.53
C TYR A 46 -5.07 19.57 5.56
N ARG A 47 -4.46 19.80 6.71
CA ARG A 47 -3.60 20.98 6.93
C ARG A 47 -2.11 20.69 6.99
N LEU A 48 -1.70 19.44 7.11
CA LEU A 48 -0.29 19.10 7.18
C LEU A 48 0.40 19.44 5.85
N LYS A 49 1.44 20.26 5.91
CA LYS A 49 2.16 20.73 4.74
C LYS A 49 3.15 19.66 4.24
N PRO A 50 3.55 19.70 2.94
CA PRO A 50 4.51 18.75 2.36
C PRO A 50 5.79 18.59 3.16
N ILE A 51 6.39 19.70 3.61
CA ILE A 51 7.62 19.67 4.41
C ILE A 51 7.43 19.03 5.78
N GLU A 52 6.29 19.27 6.42
CA GLU A 52 5.97 18.74 7.74
C GLU A 52 5.75 17.21 7.66
N LEU A 53 5.03 16.74 6.62
CA LEU A 53 4.88 15.31 6.35
C LEU A 53 6.23 14.65 6.11
N LYS A 54 7.09 15.25 5.30
CA LYS A 54 8.45 14.79 5.06
C LYS A 54 9.22 14.60 6.36
N MET A 55 9.26 15.64 7.21
CA MET A 55 10.02 15.61 8.47
C MET A 55 9.53 14.50 9.41
N GLN A 56 8.22 14.33 9.54
CA GLN A 56 7.65 13.31 10.41
C GLN A 56 7.95 11.89 9.89
N LEU A 57 7.83 11.65 8.59
CA LEU A 57 8.14 10.34 8.01
C LEU A 57 9.64 10.04 7.97
N MET A 58 10.49 11.06 7.83
CA MET A 58 11.94 10.88 8.03
C MET A 58 12.26 10.37 9.44
N ASN A 59 11.63 10.93 10.47
CA ASN A 59 11.82 10.42 11.83
C ASN A 59 11.38 8.95 11.95
N PHE A 60 10.31 8.53 11.26
CA PHE A 60 9.88 7.13 11.27
C PHE A 60 10.86 6.20 10.56
N ILE A 61 11.54 6.67 9.51
CA ILE A 61 12.62 5.91 8.87
C ILE A 61 13.79 5.71 9.84
N TYR A 62 14.24 6.77 10.50
CA TYR A 62 15.42 6.71 11.37
C TYR A 62 15.13 6.07 12.74
N ASP A 63 14.00 6.41 13.36
CA ASP A 63 13.70 5.96 14.73
C ASP A 63 13.06 4.56 14.75
N PHE A 64 12.26 4.22 13.72
CA PHE A 64 11.45 2.99 13.69
C PHE A 64 11.77 2.09 12.52
N ASN A 65 12.81 2.38 11.75
CA ASN A 65 13.24 1.57 10.60
C ASN A 65 12.07 1.27 9.63
N VAL A 66 11.25 2.28 9.31
CA VAL A 66 10.19 2.17 8.32
C VAL A 66 10.80 2.14 6.92
N GLN A 67 10.46 1.12 6.11
CA GLN A 67 11.06 0.90 4.81
C GLN A 67 10.20 1.41 3.65
N LEU A 68 8.90 1.59 3.86
CA LEU A 68 8.01 2.09 2.82
C LEU A 68 7.18 3.24 3.37
N ILE A 69 7.28 4.39 2.72
CA ILE A 69 6.54 5.59 3.08
C ILE A 69 5.71 6.10 1.90
N GLY A 70 4.66 6.79 2.19
CA GLY A 70 3.80 7.41 1.20
C GLY A 70 2.82 8.40 1.82
N GLY A 71 1.80 8.76 1.07
CA GLY A 71 0.73 9.61 1.54
C GLY A 71 -0.63 9.10 1.08
N CYS A 72 -1.68 9.36 1.87
CA CYS A 72 -3.06 8.99 1.60
C CYS A 72 -3.93 10.25 1.46
N CYS A 73 -5.07 10.32 2.13
CA CYS A 73 -6.01 11.42 1.98
C CYS A 73 -5.38 12.79 2.29
N GLY A 74 -5.70 13.78 1.47
CA GLY A 74 -5.17 15.13 1.58
C GLY A 74 -3.74 15.32 1.07
N THR A 75 -3.03 14.26 0.69
CA THR A 75 -1.70 14.41 0.06
C THR A 75 -1.83 14.83 -1.40
N THR A 76 -0.94 15.71 -1.80
CA THR A 76 -0.84 16.29 -3.15
C THR A 76 0.45 15.84 -3.84
N PRO A 77 0.62 16.09 -5.15
CA PRO A 77 1.90 15.85 -5.82
C PRO A 77 3.09 16.51 -5.13
N ASP A 78 2.90 17.68 -4.52
CA ASP A 78 3.98 18.34 -3.76
C ASP A 78 4.38 17.54 -2.53
N HIS A 79 3.45 16.94 -1.80
CA HIS A 79 3.77 16.04 -0.69
C HIS A 79 4.66 14.89 -1.17
N ILE A 80 4.29 14.23 -2.26
CA ILE A 80 5.05 13.11 -2.83
C ILE A 80 6.41 13.58 -3.32
N LYS A 81 6.51 14.75 -3.93
CA LYS A 81 7.80 15.34 -4.34
C LYS A 81 8.74 15.54 -3.15
N TYR A 82 8.24 16.04 -2.04
CA TYR A 82 9.04 16.19 -0.83
C TYR A 82 9.43 14.82 -0.22
N LEU A 83 8.54 13.84 -0.25
CA LEU A 83 8.87 12.49 0.21
C LEU A 83 9.92 11.82 -0.67
N SER A 84 9.85 11.97 -2.00
CA SER A 84 10.84 11.40 -2.91
C SER A 84 12.25 11.96 -2.67
N SER A 85 12.37 13.23 -2.24
CA SER A 85 13.67 13.82 -1.94
C SER A 85 14.39 13.17 -0.73
N ILE A 86 13.67 12.43 0.12
CA ILE A 86 14.28 11.66 1.21
C ILE A 86 15.21 10.58 0.66
N ILE A 87 14.85 9.98 -0.46
CA ILE A 87 15.66 8.93 -1.10
C ILE A 87 17.02 9.49 -1.50
N ASP A 88 17.05 10.69 -2.08
CA ASP A 88 18.30 11.35 -2.48
C ASP A 88 19.17 11.65 -1.25
N GLU A 89 18.57 12.13 -0.17
CA GLU A 89 19.28 12.41 1.09
C GLU A 89 19.86 11.15 1.73
N ILE A 90 19.13 10.02 1.70
CA ILE A 90 19.61 8.73 2.22
C ILE A 90 20.74 8.20 1.35
N ILE A 91 20.58 8.23 0.02
CA ILE A 91 21.61 7.75 -0.92
C ILE A 91 22.90 8.56 -0.76
N ASP A 92 22.81 9.86 -0.61
CA ASP A 92 23.97 10.72 -0.40
C ASP A 92 24.66 10.44 0.93
N SER A 93 23.89 10.16 2.00
CA SER A 93 24.44 9.76 3.30
C SER A 93 25.13 8.38 3.27
N GLU A 94 24.60 7.43 2.51
CA GLU A 94 25.18 6.09 2.33
C GLU A 94 26.43 6.11 1.41
N ARG A 95 26.48 7.00 0.44
CA ARG A 95 27.68 7.18 -0.41
C ARG A 95 28.89 7.64 0.40
N THR A 96 28.67 8.33 1.51
CA THR A 96 29.73 8.71 2.45
C THR A 96 30.14 7.56 3.37
N ASN A 97 29.29 6.55 3.56
CA ASN A 97 29.52 5.34 4.36
C ASN A 97 29.74 4.10 3.46
N LYS A 98 30.81 4.08 2.67
CA LYS A 98 31.19 2.91 1.86
C LYS A 98 31.65 1.75 2.74
N ASN A 99 30.72 0.91 3.19
CA ASN A 99 30.96 -0.51 3.58
C ASN A 99 29.66 -1.32 3.75
N GLY A 100 28.61 -1.03 2.99
CA GLY A 100 27.39 -1.84 2.95
C GLY A 100 27.46 -2.89 1.84
N LYS A 101 27.55 -4.16 2.17
CA LYS A 101 27.31 -5.25 1.22
C LYS A 101 25.88 -5.12 0.71
N ASN A 102 25.69 -4.74 -0.55
CA ASN A 102 24.45 -4.91 -1.25
C ASN A 102 24.16 -6.42 -1.36
N ASN A 103 23.46 -6.96 -0.37
CA ASN A 103 22.71 -8.21 -0.54
C ASN A 103 21.50 -7.85 -1.42
N SER A 104 21.69 -7.83 -2.73
CA SER A 104 20.60 -7.99 -3.66
C SER A 104 20.05 -9.40 -3.41
N SER A 105 19.12 -9.55 -2.46
CA SER A 105 18.28 -10.73 -2.40
C SER A 105 17.65 -10.86 -3.78
N GLY A 106 17.64 -12.08 -4.35
CA GLY A 106 17.04 -12.34 -5.65
C GLY A 106 15.50 -12.14 -5.63
N TYR A 107 15.05 -11.01 -5.09
CA TYR A 107 13.65 -10.63 -4.98
C TYR A 107 13.06 -10.38 -6.36
N VAL A 108 12.06 -11.18 -6.70
CA VAL A 108 11.25 -11.00 -7.90
C VAL A 108 9.92 -10.36 -7.49
N PRO A 109 9.63 -9.12 -7.94
CA PRO A 109 8.34 -8.49 -7.66
C PRO A 109 7.18 -9.37 -8.14
N SER A 110 6.30 -9.75 -7.22
CA SER A 110 5.26 -10.75 -7.46
C SER A 110 4.01 -10.46 -6.66
N ALA A 111 2.85 -10.89 -7.16
CA ALA A 111 1.66 -11.08 -6.36
C ALA A 111 1.70 -12.46 -5.70
N SER A 112 1.33 -12.55 -4.43
CA SER A 112 1.39 -13.80 -3.66
C SER A 112 -0.01 -14.26 -3.25
N SER A 113 -0.22 -15.57 -3.33
CA SER A 113 -1.31 -16.28 -2.67
C SER A 113 -0.77 -17.05 -1.46
N ILE A 114 -1.64 -17.86 -0.81
CA ILE A 114 -1.22 -18.74 0.29
C ILE A 114 -0.16 -19.76 -0.16
N TYR A 115 -0.23 -20.22 -1.42
CA TYR A 115 0.61 -21.32 -1.90
C TYR A 115 1.65 -20.92 -2.93
N ASN A 116 1.37 -19.88 -3.73
CA ASN A 116 2.18 -19.53 -4.88
C ASN A 116 2.41 -18.02 -4.97
N SER A 117 3.46 -17.64 -5.68
CA SER A 117 3.67 -16.27 -6.14
C SER A 117 3.65 -16.19 -7.66
N VAL A 118 3.11 -15.11 -8.20
CA VAL A 118 3.08 -14.82 -9.64
C VAL A 118 3.90 -13.57 -9.89
N PRO A 119 5.05 -13.67 -10.58
CA PRO A 119 5.86 -12.51 -10.94
C PRO A 119 5.05 -11.48 -11.74
N TYR A 120 5.26 -10.18 -11.46
CA TYR A 120 4.62 -9.14 -12.26
C TYR A 120 5.17 -9.10 -13.69
N LYS A 121 6.46 -9.42 -13.85
CA LYS A 121 7.07 -9.57 -15.16
C LYS A 121 6.90 -11.01 -15.63
N GLN A 122 6.17 -11.22 -16.73
CA GLN A 122 6.01 -12.49 -17.38
C GLN A 122 7.06 -12.65 -18.48
N ASP A 123 7.65 -13.86 -18.63
CA ASP A 123 8.74 -14.08 -19.59
C ASP A 123 8.28 -13.99 -21.05
N ASN A 124 7.10 -14.50 -21.34
CA ASN A 124 6.58 -14.63 -22.72
C ASN A 124 5.19 -14.01 -22.93
N SER A 125 4.69 -13.23 -21.98
CA SER A 125 3.36 -12.64 -22.05
C SER A 125 3.27 -11.33 -21.24
N ILE A 126 2.08 -10.74 -21.23
CA ILE A 126 1.70 -9.66 -20.31
C ILE A 126 1.03 -10.26 -19.07
N LEU A 127 1.13 -9.57 -17.92
CA LEU A 127 0.37 -9.94 -16.73
C LEU A 127 -1.12 -9.65 -16.98
N ILE A 128 -1.96 -10.69 -16.89
CA ILE A 128 -3.41 -10.57 -17.03
C ILE A 128 -4.01 -10.57 -15.63
N VAL A 129 -4.73 -9.50 -15.30
CA VAL A 129 -5.45 -9.34 -14.03
C VAL A 129 -6.93 -9.61 -14.27
N GLY A 130 -7.49 -10.55 -13.52
CA GLY A 130 -8.94 -10.83 -13.52
C GLY A 130 -9.64 -9.87 -12.56
N GLU A 131 -10.44 -8.93 -13.06
CA GLU A 131 -11.04 -7.84 -12.27
C GLU A 131 -12.54 -8.01 -12.01
N ARG A 132 -13.15 -9.16 -12.36
CA ARG A 132 -14.61 -9.36 -12.26
C ARG A 132 -15.12 -9.53 -10.83
N LEU A 133 -14.25 -9.73 -9.85
CA LEU A 133 -14.61 -9.80 -8.43
C LEU A 133 -14.61 -8.41 -7.78
N ASN A 134 -15.16 -7.42 -8.50
CA ASN A 134 -15.22 -6.03 -8.07
C ASN A 134 -16.66 -5.63 -7.80
N ALA A 135 -17.03 -5.49 -6.51
CA ALA A 135 -18.37 -5.11 -6.09
C ALA A 135 -18.75 -3.69 -6.54
N SER A 136 -17.79 -2.77 -6.65
CA SER A 136 -18.08 -1.41 -7.15
C SER A 136 -18.49 -1.42 -8.64
N GLY A 137 -17.89 -2.30 -9.45
CA GLY A 137 -18.14 -2.39 -10.89
C GLY A 137 -19.17 -3.44 -11.32
N SER A 138 -19.46 -4.44 -10.49
CA SER A 138 -20.27 -5.60 -10.87
C SER A 138 -21.53 -5.75 -10.05
N LYS A 139 -22.70 -5.57 -10.68
CA LYS A 139 -23.99 -5.84 -10.05
C LYS A 139 -24.10 -7.29 -9.59
N LYS A 140 -23.63 -8.25 -10.39
CA LYS A 140 -23.67 -9.68 -10.05
C LYS A 140 -22.87 -9.98 -8.78
N VAL A 141 -21.69 -9.38 -8.62
CA VAL A 141 -20.87 -9.57 -7.41
C VAL A 141 -21.58 -9.01 -6.18
N ARG A 142 -22.20 -7.84 -6.29
CA ARG A 142 -23.01 -7.28 -5.19
C ARG A 142 -24.17 -8.19 -4.80
N GLU A 143 -24.88 -8.75 -5.78
CA GLU A 143 -25.99 -9.68 -5.53
C GLU A 143 -25.51 -10.95 -4.81
N LEU A 144 -24.37 -11.51 -5.21
CA LEU A 144 -23.76 -12.67 -4.54
C LEU A 144 -23.32 -12.33 -3.11
N LEU A 145 -22.70 -11.17 -2.90
CA LEU A 145 -22.31 -10.71 -1.55
C LEU A 145 -23.52 -10.49 -0.65
N ASN A 146 -24.59 -9.85 -1.15
CA ASN A 146 -25.81 -9.61 -0.38
C ASN A 146 -26.56 -10.88 0.00
N ASN A 147 -26.36 -11.96 -0.74
CA ASN A 147 -26.99 -13.26 -0.48
C ASN A 147 -26.04 -14.25 0.22
N ASP A 148 -24.85 -13.82 0.65
CA ASP A 148 -23.81 -14.69 1.22
C ASP A 148 -23.47 -15.91 0.33
N ASP A 149 -23.61 -15.73 -1.00
CA ASP A 149 -23.30 -16.78 -1.98
C ASP A 149 -21.79 -16.81 -2.30
N TRP A 150 -21.03 -17.38 -1.39
CA TRP A 150 -19.58 -17.54 -1.52
C TRP A 150 -19.19 -18.49 -2.65
N ASP A 151 -19.99 -19.52 -2.91
CA ASP A 151 -19.74 -20.46 -4.01
C ASP A 151 -19.87 -19.76 -5.37
N GLY A 152 -20.82 -18.85 -5.51
CA GLY A 152 -20.98 -18.01 -6.68
C GLY A 152 -19.75 -17.12 -6.93
N LEU A 153 -19.21 -16.51 -5.87
CA LEU A 153 -17.97 -15.71 -5.96
C LEU A 153 -16.76 -16.56 -6.37
N VAL A 154 -16.60 -17.73 -5.75
CA VAL A 154 -15.53 -18.69 -6.10
C VAL A 154 -15.69 -19.17 -7.54
N SER A 155 -16.93 -19.35 -8.03
CA SER A 155 -17.17 -19.72 -9.42
C SER A 155 -16.69 -18.66 -10.41
N ILE A 156 -16.93 -17.36 -10.10
CA ILE A 156 -16.41 -16.24 -10.90
C ILE A 156 -14.87 -16.23 -10.90
N ALA A 157 -14.24 -16.46 -9.74
CA ALA A 157 -12.79 -16.56 -9.62
C ALA A 157 -12.21 -17.67 -10.52
N LYS A 158 -12.77 -18.88 -10.41
CA LYS A 158 -12.38 -20.06 -11.22
C LYS A 158 -12.58 -19.82 -12.71
N GLN A 159 -13.63 -19.10 -13.09
CA GLN A 159 -13.85 -18.76 -14.50
C GLN A 159 -12.76 -17.85 -15.03
N GLN A 160 -12.37 -16.80 -14.31
CA GLN A 160 -11.28 -15.91 -14.70
C GLN A 160 -9.94 -16.65 -14.81
N GLN A 161 -9.68 -17.59 -13.88
CA GLN A 161 -8.50 -18.44 -13.96
C GLN A 161 -8.50 -19.31 -15.24
N LYS A 162 -9.64 -19.90 -15.62
CA LYS A 162 -9.78 -20.67 -16.87
C LYS A 162 -9.60 -19.79 -18.12
N GLU A 163 -9.88 -18.51 -18.01
CA GLU A 163 -9.70 -17.49 -19.05
C GLU A 163 -8.28 -16.90 -19.06
N ASN A 164 -7.33 -17.56 -18.36
CA ASN A 164 -5.91 -17.24 -18.27
C ASN A 164 -5.58 -15.98 -17.46
N ALA A 165 -6.41 -15.57 -16.50
CA ALA A 165 -5.98 -14.56 -15.53
C ALA A 165 -4.83 -15.12 -14.67
N HIS A 166 -3.73 -14.38 -14.60
CA HIS A 166 -2.56 -14.73 -13.80
C HIS A 166 -2.76 -14.40 -12.32
N VAL A 167 -3.48 -13.31 -12.06
CA VAL A 167 -3.84 -12.83 -10.72
C VAL A 167 -5.29 -12.36 -10.72
N LEU A 168 -5.91 -12.34 -9.54
CA LEU A 168 -7.27 -11.83 -9.36
C LEU A 168 -7.22 -10.55 -8.53
N ASP A 169 -7.92 -9.52 -8.99
CA ASP A 169 -8.26 -8.35 -8.19
C ASP A 169 -9.61 -8.59 -7.52
N VAL A 170 -9.65 -8.40 -6.20
CA VAL A 170 -10.86 -8.62 -5.39
C VAL A 170 -11.19 -7.36 -4.62
N ASN A 171 -12.34 -6.77 -4.92
CA ASN A 171 -12.90 -5.64 -4.21
C ASN A 171 -14.32 -5.98 -3.75
N VAL A 172 -14.50 -6.06 -2.44
CA VAL A 172 -15.80 -6.37 -1.79
C VAL A 172 -16.47 -5.13 -1.21
N ASP A 173 -15.84 -3.97 -1.32
CA ASP A 173 -16.36 -2.70 -0.83
C ASP A 173 -17.17 -1.98 -1.92
N TYR A 174 -18.37 -1.52 -1.55
CA TYR A 174 -19.24 -0.73 -2.42
C TYR A 174 -20.23 0.09 -1.60
N VAL A 175 -20.66 1.20 -2.19
CA VAL A 175 -21.71 2.04 -1.59
C VAL A 175 -23.08 1.49 -1.98
N GLY A 176 -23.87 1.11 -0.98
CA GLY A 176 -25.24 0.58 -1.15
C GLY A 176 -25.96 0.41 0.17
#